data_8c372ad3fdaf3089f2a07da4a78ab0df
#
_entry.id   8c372ad3fdaf3089f2a07da4a78ab0df
#
_cell.length_a   1.000
_cell.length_b   1.000
_cell.length_c   1.000
_cell.angle_alpha   90.00
_cell.angle_beta   90.00
_cell.angle_gamma   90.00
#
_symmetry.space_group_name_H-M   'P 1'
#
loop_
_entity.id
_entity.type
_entity.pdbx_description
1 polymer ?
#
loop_
_entity_poly.entity_id
_entity_poly.type
_entity_poly.pdbx_seq_one_letter_code
_entity_poly.pdbx_strand_id
1 'polypeptide(L)'
;YRPFLVKEEKLLVIVLESEDSQQITSAIKAVITDCILTKDVKVDQLPTFDIEYLFLNIRGKSVGEVVDVNIICPDDGETEVKVSINLDDIQVVTNEDHTKTVKLDDQYQMDMKYPSLDQFIRNNFEFESPDLDQSFDLIGTCIDKIYSAEEVWSTGDVSPQEVTEFLKQLN
;
A
#
# COMPACT_ATOMS: atom_id res chain seq x y z
N TYR A 1 -3.61 -16.80 -9.60
CA TYR A 1 -3.27 -17.20 -8.22
C TYR A 1 -3.98 -18.51 -7.85
N ARG A 2 -3.50 -19.20 -6.83
CA ARG A 2 -4.14 -20.34 -6.17
C ARG A 2 -4.60 -19.96 -4.77
N PRO A 3 -5.56 -20.69 -4.20
CA PRO A 3 -5.86 -20.59 -2.77
C PRO A 3 -4.61 -20.90 -1.94
N PHE A 4 -4.54 -20.38 -0.72
CA PHE A 4 -3.49 -20.78 0.19
C PHE A 4 -3.78 -22.17 0.80
N LEU A 5 -2.74 -22.85 1.20
CA LEU A 5 -2.78 -24.14 1.84
C LEU A 5 -2.73 -23.96 3.37
N VAL A 6 -2.93 -25.05 4.10
CA VAL A 6 -2.88 -25.05 5.56
C VAL A 6 -1.56 -24.47 6.12
N LYS A 7 -0.44 -24.62 5.40
CA LYS A 7 0.84 -24.05 5.84
C LYS A 7 0.85 -22.52 5.83
N GLU A 8 0.27 -21.89 4.79
CA GLU A 8 0.16 -20.45 4.68
C GLU A 8 -0.86 -19.90 5.70
N GLU A 9 -1.99 -20.59 5.88
CA GLU A 9 -2.98 -20.25 6.90
C GLU A 9 -2.38 -20.27 8.30
N LYS A 10 -1.63 -21.34 8.64
CA LYS A 10 -0.95 -21.47 9.93
C LYS A 10 0.07 -20.34 10.13
N LEU A 11 0.82 -19.95 9.10
CA LEU A 11 1.75 -18.85 9.16
C LEU A 11 1.01 -17.54 9.52
N LEU A 12 -0.10 -17.24 8.83
CA LEU A 12 -0.90 -16.04 9.08
C LEU A 12 -1.43 -16.00 10.52
N VAL A 13 -1.97 -17.12 11.03
CA VAL A 13 -2.49 -17.20 12.41
C VAL A 13 -1.38 -16.90 13.43
N ILE A 14 -0.21 -17.53 13.29
CA ILE A 14 0.91 -17.34 14.22
C ILE A 14 1.38 -15.89 14.22
N VAL A 15 1.46 -15.27 13.04
CA VAL A 15 1.98 -13.91 12.91
C VAL A 15 0.95 -12.86 13.38
N LEU A 16 -0.34 -13.10 13.16
CA LEU A 16 -1.39 -12.22 13.69
C LEU A 16 -1.41 -12.19 15.22
N GLU A 17 -1.09 -13.31 15.87
CA GLU A 17 -0.96 -13.37 17.35
C GLU A 17 0.26 -12.59 17.89
N SER A 18 1.24 -12.27 17.05
CA SER A 18 2.44 -11.51 17.47
C SER A 18 2.20 -10.02 17.61
N GLU A 19 1.13 -9.48 17.01
CA GLU A 19 0.81 -8.05 16.91
C GLU A 19 1.94 -7.18 16.31
N ASP A 20 2.95 -7.81 15.69
CA ASP A 20 4.09 -7.15 15.05
C ASP A 20 3.77 -6.85 13.58
N SER A 21 3.58 -5.57 13.28
CA SER A 21 3.20 -5.09 11.94
C SER A 21 4.22 -5.49 10.85
N GLN A 22 5.51 -5.55 11.17
CA GLN A 22 6.54 -5.94 10.20
C GLN A 22 6.48 -7.43 9.90
N GLN A 23 6.25 -8.26 10.92
CA GLN A 23 6.08 -9.70 10.75
C GLN A 23 4.79 -10.00 9.98
N ILE A 24 3.68 -9.33 10.31
CA ILE A 24 2.40 -9.45 9.59
C ILE A 24 2.58 -9.12 8.11
N THR A 25 3.24 -8.01 7.79
CA THR A 25 3.52 -7.60 6.40
C THR A 25 4.37 -8.63 5.66
N SER A 26 5.43 -9.10 6.29
CA SER A 26 6.33 -10.10 5.70
C SER A 26 5.59 -11.41 5.43
N ALA A 27 4.70 -11.83 6.34
CA ALA A 27 3.89 -13.04 6.16
C ALA A 27 2.87 -12.87 5.02
N ILE A 28 2.18 -11.73 4.93
CA ILE A 28 1.26 -11.43 3.83
C ILE A 28 1.98 -11.49 2.49
N LYS A 29 3.15 -10.85 2.36
CA LYS A 29 3.99 -10.90 1.16
C LYS A 29 4.40 -12.31 0.80
N ALA A 30 4.84 -13.11 1.78
CA ALA A 30 5.23 -14.50 1.56
C ALA A 30 4.05 -15.35 1.05
N VAL A 31 2.86 -15.21 1.67
CA VAL A 31 1.64 -15.91 1.25
C VAL A 31 1.24 -15.53 -0.17
N ILE A 32 1.24 -14.23 -0.50
CA ILE A 32 0.91 -13.76 -1.85
C ILE A 32 1.92 -14.32 -2.85
N THR A 33 3.22 -14.23 -2.56
CA THR A 33 4.29 -14.74 -3.43
C THR A 33 4.13 -16.23 -3.71
N ASP A 34 3.83 -17.03 -2.69
CA ASP A 34 3.61 -18.47 -2.83
C ASP A 34 2.32 -18.81 -3.60
N CYS A 35 1.31 -17.94 -3.54
CA CYS A 35 0.01 -18.16 -4.18
C CYS A 35 -0.06 -17.61 -5.62
N ILE A 36 0.78 -16.67 -6.01
CA ILE A 36 0.81 -16.15 -7.38
C ILE A 36 1.35 -17.22 -8.33
N LEU A 37 0.62 -17.50 -9.41
CA LEU A 37 1.03 -18.46 -10.45
C LEU A 37 1.69 -17.77 -11.66
N THR A 38 1.48 -16.46 -11.81
CA THR A 38 2.10 -15.67 -12.88
C THR A 38 3.58 -15.50 -12.58
N LYS A 39 4.41 -15.82 -13.57
CA LYS A 39 5.87 -15.67 -13.46
C LYS A 39 6.28 -14.18 -13.48
N ASP A 40 7.41 -13.90 -12.87
CA ASP A 40 8.08 -12.58 -12.89
C ASP A 40 7.33 -11.45 -12.16
N VAL A 41 6.30 -11.76 -11.37
CA VAL A 41 5.65 -10.79 -10.48
C VAL A 41 6.50 -10.60 -9.22
N LYS A 42 6.97 -9.38 -9.02
CA LYS A 42 7.72 -9.00 -7.82
C LYS A 42 6.77 -8.34 -6.82
N VAL A 43 6.33 -9.10 -5.83
CA VAL A 43 5.34 -8.63 -4.84
C VAL A 43 5.81 -7.38 -4.10
N ASP A 44 7.11 -7.25 -3.82
CA ASP A 44 7.69 -6.07 -3.16
C ASP A 44 7.57 -4.77 -3.96
N GLN A 45 7.32 -4.87 -5.27
CA GLN A 45 7.16 -3.72 -6.16
C GLN A 45 5.69 -3.36 -6.44
N LEU A 46 4.77 -4.18 -5.95
CA LEU A 46 3.34 -3.90 -6.10
C LEU A 46 2.91 -2.76 -5.17
N PRO A 47 2.01 -1.90 -5.61
CA PRO A 47 1.38 -0.91 -4.74
C PRO A 47 0.53 -1.61 -3.66
N THR A 48 0.30 -0.91 -2.56
CA THR A 48 -0.44 -1.45 -1.40
C THR A 48 -1.82 -1.98 -1.75
N PHE A 49 -2.58 -1.25 -2.55
CA PHE A 49 -3.93 -1.64 -2.94
C PHE A 49 -3.95 -2.91 -3.81
N ASP A 50 -2.92 -3.17 -4.63
CA ASP A 50 -2.80 -4.42 -5.38
C ASP A 50 -2.51 -5.60 -4.44
N ILE A 51 -1.65 -5.39 -3.44
CA ILE A 51 -1.34 -6.40 -2.41
C ILE A 51 -2.60 -6.73 -1.61
N GLU A 52 -3.32 -5.72 -1.15
CA GLU A 52 -4.58 -5.88 -0.42
C GLU A 52 -5.63 -6.62 -1.25
N TYR A 53 -5.81 -6.20 -2.50
CA TYR A 53 -6.78 -6.82 -3.40
C TYR A 53 -6.43 -8.28 -3.72
N LEU A 54 -5.15 -8.59 -3.98
CA LEU A 54 -4.67 -9.95 -4.17
C LEU A 54 -4.89 -10.80 -2.93
N PHE A 55 -4.55 -10.27 -1.74
CA PHE A 55 -4.75 -10.98 -0.49
C PHE A 55 -6.22 -11.30 -0.21
N LEU A 56 -7.11 -10.32 -0.38
CA LEU A 56 -8.55 -10.52 -0.23
C LEU A 56 -9.08 -11.60 -1.17
N ASN A 57 -8.67 -11.57 -2.43
CA ASN A 57 -9.09 -12.57 -3.42
C ASN A 57 -8.55 -13.97 -3.10
N ILE A 58 -7.26 -14.08 -2.71
CA ILE A 58 -6.65 -15.36 -2.31
C ILE A 58 -7.38 -15.91 -1.07
N ARG A 59 -7.66 -15.04 -0.08
CA ARG A 59 -8.39 -15.41 1.13
C ARG A 59 -9.82 -15.87 0.80
N GLY A 60 -10.55 -15.12 -0.02
CA GLY A 60 -11.90 -15.47 -0.42
C GLY A 60 -11.98 -16.87 -1.06
N LYS A 61 -11.01 -17.20 -1.94
CA LYS A 61 -10.93 -18.53 -2.57
C LYS A 61 -10.41 -19.63 -1.65
N SER A 62 -9.86 -19.28 -0.49
CA SER A 62 -9.26 -20.25 0.46
C SER A 62 -10.24 -20.66 1.56
N VAL A 63 -10.91 -19.67 2.16
CA VAL A 63 -11.76 -19.86 3.36
C VAL A 63 -13.19 -19.34 3.21
N GLY A 64 -13.55 -18.88 2.00
CA GLY A 64 -14.88 -18.38 1.66
C GLY A 64 -14.90 -16.87 1.40
N GLU A 65 -15.85 -16.48 0.56
CA GLU A 65 -15.98 -15.11 0.05
C GLU A 65 -16.69 -14.17 1.02
N VAL A 66 -17.42 -14.71 2.02
CA VAL A 66 -18.17 -13.89 2.97
C VAL A 66 -17.40 -13.75 4.28
N VAL A 67 -17.25 -12.52 4.75
CA VAL A 67 -16.65 -12.18 6.03
C VAL A 67 -17.69 -11.51 6.91
N ASP A 68 -17.90 -12.06 8.09
CA ASP A 68 -18.73 -11.44 9.12
C ASP A 68 -17.83 -10.56 10.01
N VAL A 69 -18.19 -9.30 10.15
CA VAL A 69 -17.52 -8.34 11.03
C VAL A 69 -18.51 -7.67 11.96
N ASN A 70 -18.10 -7.37 13.19
CA ASN A 70 -18.87 -6.55 14.10
C ASN A 70 -18.36 -5.10 13.97
N ILE A 71 -19.26 -4.19 13.64
CA ILE A 71 -18.98 -2.76 13.49
C ILE A 71 -19.68 -2.03 14.63
N ILE A 72 -18.93 -1.17 15.32
CA ILE A 72 -19.51 -0.27 16.31
C ILE A 72 -20.24 0.86 15.57
N CYS A 73 -21.51 1.07 15.93
CA CYS A 73 -22.33 2.11 15.34
C CYS A 73 -21.72 3.50 15.64
N PRO A 74 -21.45 4.34 14.63
CA PRO A 74 -20.86 5.66 14.87
C PRO A 74 -21.80 6.64 15.59
N ASP A 75 -23.12 6.36 15.60
CA ASP A 75 -24.10 7.27 16.21
C ASP A 75 -24.04 7.30 17.73
N ASP A 76 -23.81 6.14 18.35
CA ASP A 76 -23.75 6.00 19.82
C ASP A 76 -22.38 5.53 20.35
N GLY A 77 -21.53 5.00 19.49
CA GLY A 77 -20.19 4.51 19.83
C GLY A 77 -20.19 3.23 20.70
N GLU A 78 -21.35 2.59 20.89
CA GLU A 78 -21.52 1.46 21.81
C GLU A 78 -22.21 0.26 21.14
N THR A 79 -23.19 0.50 20.26
CA THR A 79 -23.96 -0.58 19.64
C THR A 79 -23.15 -1.34 18.60
N GLU A 80 -22.95 -2.64 18.81
CA GLU A 80 -22.35 -3.52 17.84
C GLU A 80 -23.38 -4.03 16.84
N VAL A 81 -23.08 -3.91 15.56
CA VAL A 81 -23.89 -4.42 14.46
C VAL A 81 -23.08 -5.44 13.66
N LYS A 82 -23.64 -6.63 13.50
CA LYS A 82 -23.03 -7.66 12.65
C LYS A 82 -23.32 -7.34 11.18
N VAL A 83 -22.25 -7.22 10.39
CA VAL A 83 -22.30 -6.96 8.95
C VAL A 83 -21.59 -8.09 8.20
N SER A 84 -22.24 -8.63 7.18
CA SER A 84 -21.62 -9.60 6.28
C SER A 84 -21.13 -8.87 5.02
N ILE A 85 -19.83 -8.98 4.75
CA ILE A 85 -19.17 -8.38 3.59
C ILE A 85 -18.83 -9.50 2.61
N ASN A 86 -19.31 -9.39 1.36
CA ASN A 86 -18.90 -10.28 0.30
C ASN A 86 -17.62 -9.73 -0.36
N LEU A 87 -16.51 -10.46 -0.28
CA LEU A 87 -15.23 -10.04 -0.81
C LEU A 87 -15.21 -9.94 -2.34
N ASP A 88 -16.08 -10.66 -3.05
CA ASP A 88 -16.21 -10.57 -4.50
C ASP A 88 -16.81 -9.23 -4.96
N ASP A 89 -17.47 -8.49 -4.06
CA ASP A 89 -18.03 -7.17 -4.35
C ASP A 89 -16.98 -6.04 -4.20
N ILE A 90 -15.82 -6.35 -3.60
CA ILE A 90 -14.74 -5.39 -3.41
C ILE A 90 -13.96 -5.22 -4.71
N GLN A 91 -13.91 -4.00 -5.21
CA GLN A 91 -13.23 -3.65 -6.44
C GLN A 91 -12.28 -2.46 -6.24
N VAL A 92 -11.20 -2.45 -7.00
CA VAL A 92 -10.32 -1.28 -7.08
C VAL A 92 -11.03 -0.22 -7.92
N VAL A 93 -11.26 0.94 -7.31
CA VAL A 93 -11.86 2.08 -8.01
C VAL A 93 -10.75 3.03 -8.45
N THR A 94 -10.69 3.32 -9.74
CA THR A 94 -9.78 4.32 -10.31
C THR A 94 -10.54 5.59 -10.64
N ASN A 95 -9.98 6.74 -10.31
CA ASN A 95 -10.52 8.04 -10.70
C ASN A 95 -9.92 8.44 -12.07
N GLU A 96 -10.75 8.87 -13.00
CA GLU A 96 -10.32 9.33 -14.33
C GLU A 96 -9.38 10.54 -14.26
N ASP A 97 -9.53 11.37 -13.21
CA ASP A 97 -8.67 12.54 -12.97
C ASP A 97 -7.30 12.18 -12.34
N HIS A 98 -7.09 10.91 -11.98
CA HIS A 98 -5.86 10.46 -11.39
C HIS A 98 -4.77 10.31 -12.43
N THR A 99 -3.87 11.27 -12.50
CA THR A 99 -2.75 11.28 -13.43
C THR A 99 -1.43 10.93 -12.74
N LYS A 100 -0.58 10.16 -13.42
CA LYS A 100 0.77 9.86 -12.93
C LYS A 100 1.63 11.12 -12.88
N THR A 101 1.43 12.04 -13.81
CA THR A 101 2.26 13.21 -13.99
C THR A 101 1.62 14.44 -13.37
N VAL A 102 2.37 15.12 -12.51
CA VAL A 102 2.01 16.39 -11.87
C VAL A 102 2.84 17.50 -12.50
N LYS A 103 2.21 18.55 -12.98
CA LYS A 103 2.86 19.76 -13.46
C LYS A 103 3.20 20.63 -12.26
N LEU A 104 4.49 20.91 -12.03
CA LEU A 104 4.95 21.76 -10.94
C LEU A 104 4.89 23.24 -11.35
N ASP A 105 5.43 23.55 -12.53
CA ASP A 105 5.39 24.87 -13.15
C ASP A 105 5.45 24.76 -14.69
N ASP A 106 5.79 25.86 -15.37
CA ASP A 106 5.90 25.85 -16.83
C ASP A 106 7.16 25.14 -17.37
N GLN A 107 8.13 24.84 -16.50
CA GLN A 107 9.40 24.21 -16.86
C GLN A 107 9.52 22.78 -16.35
N TYR A 108 8.94 22.47 -15.17
CA TYR A 108 9.12 21.21 -14.48
C TYR A 108 7.84 20.41 -14.37
N GLN A 109 7.99 19.10 -14.58
CA GLN A 109 6.96 18.10 -14.35
C GLN A 109 7.53 16.98 -13.48
N MET A 110 6.66 16.31 -12.74
CA MET A 110 7.03 15.24 -11.83
C MET A 110 6.14 14.03 -12.09
N ASP A 111 6.77 12.88 -12.30
CA ASP A 111 6.05 11.61 -12.34
C ASP A 111 6.01 10.99 -10.96
N MET A 112 4.82 10.58 -10.55
CA MET A 112 4.56 9.93 -9.27
C MET A 112 4.51 8.41 -9.42
N LYS A 113 4.84 7.71 -8.34
CA LYS A 113 4.67 6.26 -8.17
C LYS A 113 3.97 5.98 -6.85
N TYR A 114 3.32 4.85 -6.75
CA TYR A 114 2.75 4.41 -5.47
C TYR A 114 3.84 3.96 -4.51
N PRO A 115 3.69 4.22 -3.21
CA PRO A 115 4.61 3.69 -2.21
C PRO A 115 4.51 2.16 -2.17
N SER A 116 5.62 1.51 -1.87
CA SER A 116 5.61 0.08 -1.55
C SER A 116 4.91 -0.16 -0.21
N LEU A 117 4.48 -1.41 0.04
CA LEU A 117 3.86 -1.76 1.31
C LEU A 117 4.77 -1.47 2.50
N ASP A 118 6.09 -1.73 2.38
CA ASP A 118 7.05 -1.42 3.45
C ASP A 118 7.15 0.08 3.74
N GLN A 119 7.16 0.91 2.70
CA GLN A 119 7.17 2.37 2.83
C GLN A 119 5.87 2.87 3.46
N PHE A 120 4.73 2.33 3.01
CA PHE A 120 3.42 2.69 3.55
C PHE A 120 3.31 2.35 5.04
N ILE A 121 3.78 1.17 5.46
CA ILE A 121 3.73 0.74 6.86
C ILE A 121 4.63 1.61 7.73
N ARG A 122 5.89 1.83 7.35
CA ARG A 122 6.78 2.71 8.11
C ARG A 122 6.16 4.09 8.35
N ASN A 123 5.54 4.65 7.32
CA ASN A 123 5.00 6.01 7.38
C ASN A 123 3.65 6.11 8.13
N ASN A 124 2.88 5.01 8.25
CA ASN A 124 1.56 5.06 8.90
C ASN A 124 1.52 4.44 10.30
N PHE A 125 2.45 3.54 10.63
CA PHE A 125 2.39 2.82 11.90
C PHE A 125 3.52 3.16 12.88
N GLU A 126 4.60 3.80 12.41
CA GLU A 126 5.69 4.23 13.30
C GLU A 126 5.45 5.61 13.93
N PHE A 127 4.39 6.32 13.51
CA PHE A 127 4.12 7.69 13.94
C PHE A 127 2.69 7.87 14.43
N GLU A 128 2.53 8.28 15.69
CA GLU A 128 1.22 8.58 16.29
C GLU A 128 0.57 9.85 15.69
N SER A 129 1.40 10.77 15.17
CA SER A 129 0.93 11.95 14.43
C SER A 129 2.02 12.39 13.45
N PRO A 130 1.82 12.28 12.13
CA PRO A 130 2.81 12.72 11.15
C PRO A 130 3.03 14.23 11.25
N ASP A 131 4.27 14.65 11.41
CA ASP A 131 4.67 16.05 11.27
C ASP A 131 4.90 16.42 9.78
N LEU A 132 5.19 17.69 9.52
CA LEU A 132 5.42 18.16 8.16
C LEU A 132 6.61 17.46 7.48
N ASP A 133 7.68 17.20 8.22
CA ASP A 133 8.89 16.57 7.67
C ASP A 133 8.59 15.13 7.24
N GLN A 134 7.86 14.38 8.04
CA GLN A 134 7.42 13.01 7.71
C GLN A 134 6.49 13.00 6.49
N SER A 135 5.62 14.00 6.35
CA SER A 135 4.77 14.14 5.17
C SER A 135 5.60 14.39 3.90
N PHE A 136 6.64 15.22 3.97
CA PHE A 136 7.59 15.42 2.87
C PHE A 136 8.38 14.16 2.54
N ASP A 137 8.82 13.41 3.54
CA ASP A 137 9.51 12.13 3.34
C ASP A 137 8.61 11.12 2.63
N LEU A 138 7.33 11.00 3.03
CA LEU A 138 6.37 10.15 2.35
C LEU A 138 6.16 10.57 0.89
N ILE A 139 5.93 11.86 0.64
CA ILE A 139 5.78 12.39 -0.72
C ILE A 139 7.04 12.10 -1.54
N GLY A 140 8.23 12.31 -0.96
CA GLY A 140 9.50 12.02 -1.59
C GLY A 140 9.63 10.57 -2.04
N THR A 141 9.14 9.61 -1.25
CA THR A 141 9.14 8.18 -1.65
C THR A 141 8.20 7.87 -2.81
N CYS A 142 7.19 8.70 -3.01
CA CYS A 142 6.21 8.56 -4.10
C CYS A 142 6.65 9.24 -5.41
N ILE A 143 7.76 9.95 -5.43
CA ILE A 143 8.31 10.53 -6.66
C ILE A 143 9.09 9.46 -7.42
N ASP A 144 8.84 9.33 -8.72
CA ASP A 144 9.58 8.45 -9.63
C ASP A 144 10.72 9.23 -10.29
N LYS A 145 10.37 10.34 -10.93
CA LYS A 145 11.32 11.24 -11.59
C LYS A 145 10.76 12.66 -11.67
N ILE A 146 11.69 13.61 -11.76
CA ILE A 146 11.40 15.02 -12.06
C ILE A 146 12.10 15.33 -13.37
N TYR A 147 11.47 16.07 -14.26
CA TYR A 147 12.04 16.38 -15.55
C TYR A 147 11.62 17.74 -16.08
N SER A 148 12.52 18.32 -16.87
CA SER A 148 12.27 19.51 -17.68
C SER A 148 12.47 19.18 -19.16
N ALA A 149 12.43 20.18 -20.02
CA ALA A 149 12.75 19.99 -21.46
C ALA A 149 14.21 19.58 -21.72
N GLU A 150 15.11 19.85 -20.78
CA GLU A 150 16.56 19.68 -20.97
C GLU A 150 17.14 18.56 -20.09
N GLU A 151 16.56 18.30 -18.91
CA GLU A 151 17.12 17.39 -17.91
C GLU A 151 16.07 16.47 -17.27
N VAL A 152 16.51 15.30 -16.85
CA VAL A 152 15.71 14.29 -16.15
C VAL A 152 16.45 13.86 -14.89
N TRP A 153 15.81 13.96 -13.73
CA TRP A 153 16.33 13.46 -12.45
C TRP A 153 15.44 12.30 -11.97
N SER A 154 16.06 11.14 -11.82
CA SER A 154 15.41 9.97 -11.23
C SER A 154 15.67 9.93 -9.74
N THR A 155 14.65 9.66 -8.92
CA THR A 155 14.83 9.51 -7.47
C THR A 155 15.67 8.29 -7.09
N GLY A 156 15.97 7.38 -8.02
CA GLY A 156 16.93 6.30 -7.84
C GLY A 156 18.39 6.76 -7.81
N ASP A 157 18.67 7.97 -8.34
CA ASP A 157 20.05 8.50 -8.51
C ASP A 157 20.39 9.59 -7.48
N VAL A 158 19.43 10.01 -6.65
CA VAL A 158 19.59 11.05 -5.63
C VAL A 158 19.25 10.51 -4.23
N SER A 159 19.79 11.14 -3.20
CA SER A 159 19.48 10.76 -1.83
C SER A 159 18.08 11.20 -1.42
N PRO A 160 17.40 10.48 -0.48
CA PRO A 160 16.11 10.89 0.04
C PRO A 160 16.10 12.32 0.62
N GLN A 161 17.21 12.74 1.24
CA GLN A 161 17.34 14.07 1.81
C GLN A 161 17.33 15.16 0.72
N GLU A 162 18.00 14.94 -0.40
CA GLU A 162 18.00 15.88 -1.53
C GLU A 162 16.60 16.03 -2.13
N VAL A 163 15.83 14.93 -2.19
CA VAL A 163 14.42 14.97 -2.65
C VAL A 163 13.57 15.79 -1.67
N THR A 164 13.72 15.56 -0.37
CA THR A 164 12.99 16.29 0.67
C THR A 164 13.34 17.79 0.67
N GLU A 165 14.62 18.13 0.51
CA GLU A 165 15.06 19.52 0.40
C GLU A 165 14.51 20.21 -0.86
N PHE A 166 14.47 19.50 -1.98
CA PHE A 166 13.85 20.00 -3.20
C PHE A 166 12.36 20.29 -2.99
N LEU A 167 11.62 19.35 -2.38
CA LEU A 167 10.20 19.52 -2.09
C LEU A 167 9.92 20.74 -1.19
N LYS A 168 10.76 20.98 -0.20
CA LYS A 168 10.63 22.15 0.70
C LYS A 168 10.89 23.49 0.01
N GLN A 169 11.48 23.50 -1.18
CA GLN A 169 11.74 24.71 -1.99
C GLN A 169 10.62 24.99 -3.01
N LEU A 170 9.71 24.04 -3.22
CA LEU A 170 8.54 24.25 -4.08
C LEU A 170 7.56 25.23 -3.38
N ASN A 171 7.15 26.28 -4.09
CA ASN A 171 6.20 27.28 -3.59
C ASN A 171 4.75 26.88 -3.86
#